data_0aee3a8db0ec034f1f9a4e0a6e762f10
#
_entry.id   0aee3a8db0ec034f1f9a4e0a6e762f10
#
_cell.length_a   1.000
_cell.length_b   1.000
_cell.length_c   1.000
_cell.angle_alpha   90.00
_cell.angle_beta   90.00
_cell.angle_gamma   90.00
#
_symmetry.space_group_name_H-M   'P 1'
#
loop_
_entity.id
_entity.type
_entity.pdbx_description
1 polymer ?
#
loop_
_entity_poly.entity_id
_entity_poly.type
_entity_poly.pdbx_seq_one_letter_code
_entity_poly.pdbx_strand_id
1 'polypeptide(L)'
;MAASDMMFRAPAAARHLLALALIPGLLWCSAHDLVLLLAAAVMSLMLCGVHLPPLLERRRERRPAACERLRAAQLPQLTERCAAAPGGGDVYLGQGFVWQARHARLLQEHLQRGLRPASAHGRGGCCELHAIEQHNRRPLLLPQCSLTGHSMIFGTTGTGKTTLLMLLICQAVARGETVIVIDPKGDRTLRTRIAQTARACGRGGDLLCLDVLGHDSAPFNPLSSFTDASEVGARLAQLLPQGGSAQSFRSYTEMALTASVSLLILQGRPVTLQQILEVIQDHRHFHSGALAWLKARIAQLDSAPARDYLSRLQGRKAEGAAPAGAAARSALPAVARLRELCGWLEKHELLERNPDLENVLAMAAMDGAFYQKVTASALPLLGTLCSSHLLQLLSGPGPSSSFADVIGQGRIFYTALHCLQNPGVGARLGRVMLADLASCAGRLYAAGQVPRARVDIFIDEASELVSENLVQLLNKARGVNFALTLATQTFADLVQRTGGRDGALQILGNCNTLFALRCADEATAEHVEHHLPTTACGRRSSAITLHDDEELGLREGISRSLHLEECPLFPAAALRLLPNLEFICRLADGRLLKGLLPLLLGDEEES
;
A
#
# COMPACT_ATOMS: atom_id res chain seq x y z
N MET A 1 -23.59 39.80 -41.12
CA MET A 1 -24.04 38.67 -40.28
C MET A 1 -22.86 37.93 -39.58
N ALA A 2 -21.71 37.71 -40.21
CA ALA A 2 -20.62 36.95 -39.56
C ALA A 2 -19.89 37.68 -38.40
N ALA A 3 -19.80 39.01 -38.40
CA ALA A 3 -19.11 39.78 -37.38
C ALA A 3 -19.93 39.91 -36.06
N SER A 4 -21.26 39.98 -36.16
CA SER A 4 -22.14 40.06 -34.97
C SER A 4 -22.18 38.75 -34.19
N ASP A 5 -22.14 37.60 -34.86
CA ASP A 5 -22.17 36.28 -34.22
C ASP A 5 -20.87 35.96 -33.46
N MET A 6 -19.72 36.47 -33.95
CA MET A 6 -18.44 36.34 -33.24
C MET A 6 -18.37 37.20 -31.97
N MET A 7 -19.04 38.34 -31.98
CA MET A 7 -19.07 39.29 -30.86
C MET A 7 -19.90 38.76 -29.67
N PHE A 8 -20.95 37.97 -29.92
CA PHE A 8 -21.80 37.37 -28.86
C PHE A 8 -21.20 36.10 -28.21
N ARG A 9 -20.30 35.40 -28.92
CA ARG A 9 -19.66 34.18 -28.39
C ARG A 9 -18.35 34.42 -27.64
N ALA A 10 -17.80 35.62 -27.72
CA ALA A 10 -16.57 35.96 -27.01
C ALA A 10 -16.83 36.25 -25.53
N PRO A 11 -15.90 35.88 -24.60
CA PRO A 11 -15.96 36.29 -23.19
C PRO A 11 -16.13 37.81 -23.09
N ALA A 12 -16.85 38.30 -22.07
CA ALA A 12 -17.20 39.72 -21.92
C ALA A 12 -15.97 40.64 -22.08
N ALA A 13 -14.81 40.26 -21.54
CA ALA A 13 -13.55 41.00 -21.67
C ALA A 13 -13.03 41.08 -23.13
N ALA A 14 -13.19 40.01 -23.93
CA ALA A 14 -12.79 40.01 -25.32
C ALA A 14 -13.73 40.86 -26.21
N ARG A 15 -15.02 40.95 -25.83
CA ARG A 15 -15.98 41.85 -26.49
C ARG A 15 -15.63 43.32 -26.26
N HIS A 16 -15.21 43.67 -25.05
CA HIS A 16 -14.78 45.03 -24.71
C HIS A 16 -13.48 45.39 -25.45
N LEU A 17 -12.52 44.46 -25.56
CA LEU A 17 -11.28 44.69 -26.30
C LEU A 17 -11.50 44.84 -27.82
N LEU A 18 -12.44 44.05 -28.40
CA LEU A 18 -12.81 44.16 -29.81
C LEU A 18 -13.57 45.48 -30.08
N ALA A 19 -14.50 45.87 -29.17
CA ALA A 19 -15.18 47.15 -29.26
C ALA A 19 -14.19 48.33 -29.20
N LEU A 20 -13.20 48.22 -28.30
CA LEU A 20 -12.14 49.23 -28.15
C LEU A 20 -11.19 49.34 -29.36
N ALA A 21 -10.89 48.24 -30.02
CA ALA A 21 -10.07 48.22 -31.25
C ALA A 21 -10.83 48.82 -32.44
N LEU A 22 -12.18 48.77 -32.43
CA LEU A 22 -13.00 49.33 -33.51
C LEU A 22 -13.29 50.81 -33.35
N ILE A 23 -13.25 51.36 -32.12
CA ILE A 23 -13.51 52.77 -31.85
C ILE A 23 -12.55 53.72 -32.58
N PRO A 24 -11.22 53.56 -32.56
CA PRO A 24 -10.30 54.39 -33.29
C PRO A 24 -10.50 54.33 -34.82
N GLY A 25 -10.83 53.14 -35.33
CA GLY A 25 -11.11 52.97 -36.77
C GLY A 25 -12.37 53.66 -37.24
N LEU A 26 -13.44 53.61 -36.42
CA LEU A 26 -14.70 54.34 -36.70
C LEU A 26 -14.57 55.85 -36.57
N LEU A 27 -13.78 56.33 -35.61
CA LEU A 27 -13.48 57.74 -35.42
C LEU A 27 -12.56 58.28 -36.52
N TRP A 28 -11.63 57.50 -37.05
CA TRP A 28 -10.79 57.87 -38.17
C TRP A 28 -11.54 58.09 -39.49
N CYS A 29 -12.60 57.31 -39.69
CA CYS A 29 -13.48 57.49 -40.84
C CYS A 29 -14.39 58.71 -40.77
N SER A 30 -14.57 59.36 -39.59
CA SER A 30 -15.58 60.40 -39.36
C SER A 30 -15.03 61.79 -38.97
N ALA A 31 -13.76 61.97 -38.61
CA ALA A 31 -13.28 63.25 -38.09
C ALA A 31 -11.81 63.55 -38.37
N HIS A 32 -11.56 64.74 -38.86
CA HIS A 32 -10.23 65.39 -38.97
C HIS A 32 -9.76 65.97 -37.61
N ASP A 33 -10.34 65.62 -36.45
CA ASP A 33 -10.03 66.20 -35.17
C ASP A 33 -9.00 65.35 -34.39
N LEU A 34 -7.75 65.84 -34.37
CA LEU A 34 -6.63 65.22 -33.66
C LEU A 34 -6.90 65.04 -32.16
N VAL A 35 -7.69 65.88 -31.56
CA VAL A 35 -8.07 65.84 -30.12
C VAL A 35 -8.97 64.65 -29.81
N LEU A 36 -9.93 64.33 -30.67
CA LEU A 36 -10.81 63.18 -30.51
C LEU A 36 -10.06 61.85 -30.71
N LEU A 37 -9.11 61.82 -31.64
CA LEU A 37 -8.23 60.64 -31.84
C LEU A 37 -7.31 60.39 -30.64
N LEU A 38 -6.72 61.45 -30.07
CA LEU A 38 -5.91 61.36 -28.86
C LEU A 38 -6.75 60.91 -27.64
N ALA A 39 -7.95 61.46 -27.44
CA ALA A 39 -8.85 61.07 -26.38
C ALA A 39 -9.28 59.58 -26.50
N ALA A 40 -9.57 59.12 -27.71
CA ALA A 40 -9.91 57.71 -27.98
C ALA A 40 -8.73 56.77 -27.73
N ALA A 41 -7.51 57.21 -28.11
CA ALA A 41 -6.27 56.43 -27.85
C ALA A 41 -5.96 56.31 -26.35
N VAL A 42 -6.09 57.42 -25.60
CA VAL A 42 -5.91 57.42 -24.12
C VAL A 42 -6.96 56.54 -23.44
N MET A 43 -8.22 56.64 -23.86
CA MET A 43 -9.28 55.80 -23.31
C MET A 43 -9.07 54.30 -23.63
N SER A 44 -8.62 53.96 -24.84
CA SER A 44 -8.24 52.60 -25.22
C SER A 44 -7.06 52.08 -24.38
N LEU A 45 -6.05 52.92 -24.13
CA LEU A 45 -4.90 52.58 -23.27
C LEU A 45 -5.34 52.36 -21.80
N MET A 46 -6.18 53.24 -21.26
CA MET A 46 -6.72 53.07 -19.90
C MET A 46 -7.55 51.81 -19.76
N LEU A 47 -8.42 51.50 -20.72
CA LEU A 47 -9.24 50.30 -20.73
C LEU A 47 -8.42 49.04 -20.95
N CYS A 48 -7.36 49.08 -21.79
CA CYS A 48 -6.35 48.03 -21.88
C CYS A 48 -5.62 47.84 -20.55
N GLY A 49 -5.23 48.91 -19.87
CA GLY A 49 -4.57 48.88 -18.57
C GLY A 49 -5.42 48.20 -17.50
N VAL A 50 -6.75 48.36 -17.57
CA VAL A 50 -7.70 47.73 -16.62
C VAL A 50 -8.02 46.26 -16.99
N HIS A 51 -8.16 45.93 -18.25
CA HIS A 51 -8.67 44.62 -18.70
C HIS A 51 -7.54 43.65 -19.12
N LEU A 52 -6.37 44.14 -19.54
CA LEU A 52 -5.24 43.30 -19.97
C LEU A 52 -4.60 42.51 -18.80
N PRO A 53 -4.35 43.09 -17.60
CA PRO A 53 -3.78 42.35 -16.49
C PRO A 53 -4.60 41.12 -16.10
N PRO A 54 -5.92 41.19 -15.88
CA PRO A 54 -6.71 40.00 -15.52
C PRO A 54 -6.80 38.97 -16.67
N LEU A 55 -6.63 39.40 -17.92
CA LEU A 55 -6.56 38.46 -19.06
C LEU A 55 -5.20 37.76 -19.15
N LEU A 56 -4.12 38.48 -18.86
CA LEU A 56 -2.77 37.92 -18.79
C LEU A 56 -2.64 36.98 -17.58
N GLU A 57 -3.21 37.32 -16.43
CA GLU A 57 -3.30 36.43 -15.27
C GLU A 57 -4.07 35.15 -15.60
N ARG A 58 -5.24 35.24 -16.23
CA ARG A 58 -5.99 34.07 -16.69
C ARG A 58 -5.22 33.23 -17.72
N ARG A 59 -4.41 33.84 -18.60
CA ARG A 59 -3.50 33.11 -19.51
C ARG A 59 -2.33 32.47 -18.79
N ARG A 60 -1.80 33.11 -17.74
CA ARG A 60 -0.76 32.52 -16.87
C ARG A 60 -1.32 31.34 -16.06
N GLU A 61 -2.51 31.48 -15.49
CA GLU A 61 -3.21 30.42 -14.76
C GLU A 61 -3.47 29.19 -15.64
N ARG A 62 -3.65 29.35 -16.94
CA ARG A 62 -3.85 28.26 -17.89
C ARG A 62 -2.58 27.45 -18.21
N ARG A 63 -1.40 27.96 -17.89
CA ARG A 63 -0.15 27.19 -18.09
C ARG A 63 -0.01 26.19 -16.94
N PRO A 64 0.22 24.89 -17.26
CA PRO A 64 0.46 23.92 -16.20
C PRO A 64 1.69 24.33 -15.39
N ALA A 65 1.61 24.22 -14.07
CA ALA A 65 2.76 24.48 -13.20
C ALA A 65 3.92 23.56 -13.59
N ALA A 66 5.13 24.08 -13.62
CA ALA A 66 6.32 23.27 -13.88
C ALA A 66 6.49 22.26 -12.74
N CYS A 67 6.76 21.00 -13.08
CA CYS A 67 7.06 19.97 -12.11
C CYS A 67 8.52 20.11 -11.67
N GLU A 68 8.74 20.15 -10.38
CA GLU A 68 10.09 20.14 -9.82
C GLU A 68 10.78 18.81 -10.11
N ARG A 69 12.07 18.83 -10.38
CA ARG A 69 12.88 17.65 -10.62
C ARG A 69 13.91 17.52 -9.50
N LEU A 70 13.87 16.42 -8.78
CA LEU A 70 14.80 16.10 -7.70
C LEU A 70 15.65 14.90 -8.08
N ARG A 71 16.93 14.92 -7.74
CA ARG A 71 17.80 13.75 -7.87
C ARG A 71 17.86 12.98 -6.56
N ALA A 72 17.99 11.66 -6.63
CA ALA A 72 18.13 10.81 -5.47
C ALA A 72 19.28 11.26 -4.53
N ALA A 73 20.39 11.69 -5.10
CA ALA A 73 21.55 12.22 -4.37
C ALA A 73 21.26 13.53 -3.61
N GLN A 74 20.20 14.26 -3.94
CA GLN A 74 19.83 15.52 -3.27
C GLN A 74 18.92 15.30 -2.05
N LEU A 75 18.34 14.10 -1.91
CA LEU A 75 17.38 13.81 -0.84
C LEU A 75 17.94 13.94 0.59
N PRO A 76 19.18 13.51 0.90
CA PRO A 76 19.73 13.72 2.24
C PRO A 76 19.77 15.20 2.63
N GLN A 77 20.29 16.05 1.73
CA GLN A 77 20.33 17.50 1.94
C GLN A 77 18.95 18.12 2.03
N LEU A 78 17.99 17.62 1.23
CA LEU A 78 16.59 18.08 1.26
C LEU A 78 15.97 17.77 2.63
N THR A 79 16.12 16.56 3.15
CA THR A 79 15.58 16.16 4.46
C THR A 79 16.17 17.00 5.60
N GLU A 80 17.48 17.24 5.59
CA GLU A 80 18.14 18.13 6.58
C GLU A 80 17.60 19.56 6.50
N ARG A 81 17.48 20.12 5.29
CA ARG A 81 16.93 21.46 5.09
C ARG A 81 15.47 21.57 5.48
N CYS A 82 14.67 20.54 5.24
CA CYS A 82 13.28 20.47 5.65
C CYS A 82 13.13 20.45 7.17
N ALA A 83 13.95 19.68 7.88
CA ALA A 83 13.97 19.62 9.33
C ALA A 83 14.41 20.95 9.97
N ALA A 84 15.34 21.68 9.36
CA ALA A 84 15.86 22.96 9.86
C ALA A 84 14.95 24.16 9.54
N ALA A 85 13.94 24.03 8.69
CA ALA A 85 13.09 25.15 8.28
C ALA A 85 12.16 25.61 9.44
N PRO A 86 11.90 26.92 9.61
CA PRO A 86 10.94 27.43 10.61
C PRO A 86 9.55 26.83 10.40
N GLY A 87 8.99 26.16 11.40
CA GLY A 87 7.78 25.36 11.26
C GLY A 87 7.96 24.14 10.38
N GLY A 88 9.21 23.71 10.20
CA GLY A 88 9.64 22.66 9.29
C GLY A 88 9.06 21.31 9.64
N GLY A 89 8.99 20.49 8.61
CA GLY A 89 8.54 19.11 8.68
C GLY A 89 9.58 18.20 8.05
N ASP A 90 9.57 16.96 8.52
CA ASP A 90 10.54 15.95 8.09
C ASP A 90 10.18 15.31 6.74
N VAL A 91 9.00 15.63 6.19
CA VAL A 91 8.47 15.04 4.96
C VAL A 91 8.09 16.12 3.96
N TYR A 92 8.73 16.10 2.81
CA TYR A 92 8.45 16.96 1.67
C TYR A 92 7.50 16.26 0.69
N LEU A 93 6.40 16.94 0.34
CA LEU A 93 5.39 16.41 -0.59
C LEU A 93 5.36 17.13 -1.95
N GLY A 94 6.29 18.04 -2.20
CA GLY A 94 6.30 18.87 -3.40
C GLY A 94 5.77 20.28 -3.16
N GLN A 95 5.27 20.91 -4.20
CA GLN A 95 4.77 22.28 -4.16
C GLN A 95 3.25 22.31 -4.01
N GLY A 96 2.73 23.10 -3.08
CA GLY A 96 1.27 23.15 -2.87
C GLY A 96 0.83 24.15 -1.83
N PHE A 97 -0.36 23.96 -1.30
CA PHE A 97 -0.98 24.84 -0.30
C PHE A 97 -2.08 24.11 0.49
N VAL A 98 -2.50 24.71 1.60
CA VAL A 98 -3.65 24.22 2.39
C VAL A 98 -4.93 24.58 1.65
N TRP A 99 -5.73 23.57 1.34
CA TRP A 99 -7.02 23.74 0.68
C TRP A 99 -8.09 24.16 1.68
N GLN A 100 -8.82 25.23 1.38
CA GLN A 100 -9.80 25.85 2.27
C GLN A 100 -11.13 26.09 1.56
N ALA A 101 -12.16 26.49 2.30
CA ALA A 101 -13.51 26.79 1.79
C ALA A 101 -13.51 27.79 0.62
N ARG A 102 -12.63 28.80 0.62
CA ARG A 102 -12.50 29.76 -0.49
C ARG A 102 -12.13 29.08 -1.82
N HIS A 103 -11.25 28.07 -1.76
CA HIS A 103 -10.81 27.33 -2.94
C HIS A 103 -11.92 26.41 -3.46
N ALA A 104 -12.70 25.80 -2.56
CA ALA A 104 -13.85 25.00 -2.91
C ALA A 104 -14.91 25.82 -3.66
N ARG A 105 -15.18 27.06 -3.22
CA ARG A 105 -16.11 27.97 -3.91
C ARG A 105 -15.63 28.32 -5.32
N LEU A 106 -14.35 28.65 -5.48
CA LEU A 106 -13.77 28.90 -6.81
C LEU A 106 -13.86 27.67 -7.70
N LEU A 107 -13.58 26.48 -7.16
CA LEU A 107 -13.68 25.24 -7.90
C LEU A 107 -15.11 24.96 -8.36
N GLN A 108 -16.10 25.17 -7.51
CA GLN A 108 -17.52 25.05 -7.85
C GLN A 108 -17.91 26.04 -8.97
N GLU A 109 -17.46 27.28 -8.90
CA GLU A 109 -17.69 28.25 -9.98
C GLU A 109 -17.08 27.81 -11.31
N HIS A 110 -15.88 27.21 -11.28
CA HIS A 110 -15.24 26.66 -12.48
C HIS A 110 -16.01 25.47 -13.05
N LEU A 111 -16.48 24.56 -12.19
CA LEU A 111 -17.33 23.41 -12.61
C LEU A 111 -18.64 23.88 -13.23
N GLN A 112 -19.31 24.87 -12.63
CA GLN A 112 -20.58 25.43 -13.16
C GLN A 112 -20.40 26.11 -14.53
N ARG A 113 -19.21 26.66 -14.81
CA ARG A 113 -18.88 27.25 -16.14
C ARG A 113 -18.66 26.21 -17.21
N GLY A 114 -18.72 24.92 -16.89
CA GLY A 114 -18.59 23.83 -17.85
C GLY A 114 -17.20 23.74 -18.52
N LEU A 115 -16.14 24.04 -17.77
CA LEU A 115 -14.77 23.87 -18.26
C LEU A 115 -14.53 22.42 -18.62
N ARG A 116 -14.32 22.16 -19.91
CA ARG A 116 -14.00 20.84 -20.44
C ARG A 116 -12.50 20.63 -20.51
N PRO A 117 -12.01 19.39 -20.39
CA PRO A 117 -10.58 19.10 -20.53
C PRO A 117 -10.12 19.59 -21.91
N ALA A 118 -9.19 20.52 -21.91
CA ALA A 118 -8.49 20.86 -23.14
C ALA A 118 -7.48 19.74 -23.45
N SER A 119 -7.66 19.05 -24.54
CA SER A 119 -6.94 17.83 -24.95
C SER A 119 -5.45 18.03 -25.26
N ALA A 120 -4.86 19.19 -25.03
CA ALA A 120 -3.59 19.60 -25.65
C ALA A 120 -2.36 19.64 -24.75
N HIS A 121 -2.45 19.39 -23.45
CA HIS A 121 -1.26 19.52 -22.57
C HIS A 121 -0.98 18.19 -21.88
N GLY A 122 -0.01 17.45 -22.31
CA GLY A 122 0.49 16.12 -21.94
C GLY A 122 0.37 15.53 -20.50
N ARG A 123 -0.32 16.21 -19.58
CA ARG A 123 -0.51 15.75 -18.19
C ARG A 123 -1.84 15.06 -17.91
N GLY A 124 -2.73 14.92 -18.89
CA GLY A 124 -4.08 14.41 -18.65
C GLY A 124 -4.88 15.28 -17.65
N GLY A 125 -6.15 14.98 -17.44
CA GLY A 125 -7.02 15.77 -16.57
C GLY A 125 -7.36 17.15 -17.15
N CYS A 126 -7.84 18.07 -16.29
CA CYS A 126 -8.21 19.42 -16.67
C CYS A 126 -7.36 20.46 -15.91
N CYS A 127 -6.26 20.89 -16.50
CA CYS A 127 -5.35 21.87 -15.87
C CYS A 127 -6.04 23.21 -15.59
N GLU A 128 -6.98 23.65 -16.44
CA GLU A 128 -7.71 24.92 -16.25
C GLU A 128 -8.62 24.87 -15.02
N LEU A 129 -9.30 23.76 -14.78
CA LEU A 129 -10.14 23.57 -13.60
C LEU A 129 -9.32 23.62 -12.32
N HIS A 130 -8.11 23.11 -12.37
CA HIS A 130 -7.21 22.96 -11.21
C HIS A 130 -6.18 24.08 -11.07
N ALA A 131 -6.27 25.14 -11.88
CA ALA A 131 -5.35 26.29 -11.88
C ALA A 131 -5.45 27.19 -10.64
N ILE A 132 -6.27 26.85 -9.66
CA ILE A 132 -6.48 27.61 -8.45
C ILE A 132 -5.16 27.72 -7.67
N GLU A 133 -4.77 28.95 -7.32
CA GLU A 133 -3.57 29.30 -6.52
C GLU A 133 -2.24 28.75 -7.09
N GLN A 134 -2.14 28.56 -8.40
CA GLN A 134 -0.91 27.98 -9.01
C GLN A 134 0.36 28.79 -8.72
N HIS A 135 0.23 30.12 -8.60
CA HIS A 135 1.37 31.02 -8.36
C HIS A 135 1.73 31.15 -6.87
N ASN A 136 0.85 30.72 -5.99
CA ASN A 136 1.03 30.78 -4.54
C ASN A 136 1.44 29.43 -3.95
N ARG A 137 1.82 28.48 -4.78
CA ARG A 137 2.34 27.17 -4.32
C ARG A 137 3.65 27.39 -3.56
N ARG A 138 3.76 26.74 -2.43
CA ARG A 138 4.95 26.74 -1.57
C ARG A 138 5.38 25.30 -1.30
N PRO A 139 6.63 25.06 -0.88
CA PRO A 139 7.03 23.74 -0.43
C PRO A 139 6.07 23.23 0.65
N LEU A 140 5.48 22.06 0.42
CA LEU A 140 4.64 21.37 1.40
C LEU A 140 5.54 20.53 2.29
N LEU A 141 5.80 21.04 3.49
CA LEU A 141 6.56 20.36 4.53
C LEU A 141 5.61 19.90 5.61
N LEU A 142 5.66 18.63 5.95
CA LEU A 142 4.84 18.03 7.00
C LEU A 142 5.75 17.49 8.09
N PRO A 143 5.41 17.71 9.37
CA PRO A 143 6.03 16.95 10.44
C PRO A 143 5.72 15.46 10.23
N GLN A 144 6.69 14.60 10.49
CA GLN A 144 6.52 13.15 10.38
C GLN A 144 5.34 12.65 11.23
N CYS A 145 5.08 13.30 12.36
CA CYS A 145 3.92 13.00 13.20
C CYS A 145 2.57 13.23 12.51
N SER A 146 2.48 14.06 11.47
CA SER A 146 1.25 14.21 10.66
C SER A 146 0.95 12.99 9.79
N LEU A 147 1.95 12.15 9.54
CA LEU A 147 1.83 10.85 8.87
C LEU A 147 1.87 9.69 9.86
N THR A 148 1.69 9.97 11.17
CA THR A 148 1.53 8.91 12.18
C THR A 148 0.17 8.24 12.03
N GLY A 149 0.18 6.94 12.18
CA GLY A 149 -0.91 6.10 11.76
C GLY A 149 -0.62 5.55 10.37
N HIS A 150 -1.64 5.05 9.72
CA HIS A 150 -1.46 4.47 8.40
C HIS A 150 -1.97 5.44 7.33
N SER A 151 -1.44 5.32 6.12
CA SER A 151 -1.78 6.16 4.98
C SER A 151 -2.35 5.31 3.85
N MET A 152 -3.36 5.83 3.16
CA MET A 152 -3.92 5.25 1.94
C MET A 152 -3.71 6.18 0.77
N ILE A 153 -3.29 5.64 -0.37
CA ILE A 153 -3.09 6.36 -1.63
C ILE A 153 -4.02 5.77 -2.69
N PHE A 154 -4.95 6.58 -3.18
CA PHE A 154 -5.80 6.24 -4.33
C PHE A 154 -5.34 6.96 -5.60
N GLY A 155 -5.51 6.32 -6.74
CA GLY A 155 -5.30 6.95 -8.03
C GLY A 155 -5.19 5.93 -9.17
N THR A 156 -5.65 6.30 -10.34
CA THR A 156 -5.59 5.48 -11.55
C THR A 156 -4.14 5.29 -12.01
N THR A 157 -3.90 4.31 -12.86
CA THR A 157 -2.58 4.06 -13.45
C THR A 157 -2.07 5.31 -14.19
N GLY A 158 -0.78 5.61 -14.04
CA GLY A 158 -0.12 6.76 -14.70
C GLY A 158 -0.42 8.13 -14.09
N THR A 159 -1.12 8.23 -12.95
CA THR A 159 -1.44 9.51 -12.30
C THR A 159 -0.36 9.99 -11.33
N GLY A 160 0.59 9.12 -10.94
CA GLY A 160 1.71 9.45 -10.05
C GLY A 160 1.70 8.73 -8.71
N LYS A 161 0.92 7.62 -8.53
CA LYS A 161 0.93 6.83 -7.28
C LYS A 161 2.33 6.34 -6.91
N THR A 162 2.98 5.63 -7.83
CA THR A 162 4.34 5.11 -7.61
C THR A 162 5.35 6.24 -7.41
N THR A 163 5.13 7.42 -8.05
CA THR A 163 5.97 8.61 -7.83
C THR A 163 5.84 9.13 -6.40
N LEU A 164 4.61 9.23 -5.86
CA LEU A 164 4.39 9.61 -4.46
C LEU A 164 4.98 8.57 -3.51
N LEU A 165 4.72 7.29 -3.75
CA LEU A 165 5.24 6.20 -2.94
C LEU A 165 6.78 6.22 -2.91
N MET A 166 7.41 6.36 -4.08
CA MET A 166 8.86 6.47 -4.24
C MET A 166 9.44 7.66 -3.47
N LEU A 167 8.79 8.83 -3.55
CA LEU A 167 9.19 10.03 -2.82
C LEU A 167 9.17 9.79 -1.31
N LEU A 168 8.13 9.15 -0.78
CA LEU A 168 7.99 8.84 0.65
C LEU A 168 9.02 7.80 1.10
N ILE A 169 9.21 6.73 0.32
CA ILE A 169 10.20 5.67 0.59
C ILE A 169 11.61 6.25 0.65
N CYS A 170 12.02 7.00 -0.38
CA CYS A 170 13.38 7.53 -0.45
C CYS A 170 13.66 8.53 0.68
N GLN A 171 12.68 9.30 1.11
CA GLN A 171 12.81 10.17 2.27
C GLN A 171 12.90 9.39 3.58
N ALA A 172 12.15 8.29 3.75
CA ALA A 172 12.27 7.41 4.91
C ALA A 172 13.68 6.79 5.00
N VAL A 173 14.24 6.36 3.86
CA VAL A 173 15.63 5.90 3.77
C VAL A 173 16.60 7.00 4.20
N ALA A 174 16.39 8.24 3.74
CA ALA A 174 17.25 9.38 4.05
C ALA A 174 17.19 9.79 5.54
N ARG A 175 16.06 9.62 6.20
CA ARG A 175 15.89 9.85 7.64
C ARG A 175 16.48 8.75 8.53
N GLY A 176 17.01 7.67 7.96
CA GLY A 176 17.58 6.56 8.73
C GLY A 176 16.56 5.59 9.31
N GLU A 177 15.33 5.59 8.79
CA GLU A 177 14.25 4.70 9.24
C GLU A 177 14.46 3.26 8.76
N THR A 178 13.81 2.30 9.42
CA THR A 178 13.66 0.95 8.91
C THR A 178 12.62 0.97 7.82
N VAL A 179 12.99 0.58 6.62
CA VAL A 179 12.10 0.67 5.44
C VAL A 179 11.84 -0.71 4.89
N ILE A 180 10.56 -1.08 4.77
CA ILE A 180 10.12 -2.35 4.19
C ILE A 180 9.20 -2.04 3.02
N VAL A 181 9.60 -2.44 1.81
CA VAL A 181 8.82 -2.23 0.59
C VAL A 181 8.38 -3.56 0.03
N ILE A 182 7.07 -3.75 -0.07
CA ILE A 182 6.46 -4.92 -0.72
C ILE A 182 5.86 -4.45 -2.04
N ASP A 183 6.45 -4.88 -3.15
CA ASP A 183 6.08 -4.46 -4.49
C ASP A 183 5.52 -5.64 -5.30
N PRO A 184 4.18 -5.77 -5.42
CA PRO A 184 3.55 -6.80 -6.24
C PRO A 184 3.87 -6.71 -7.73
N LYS A 185 4.23 -5.54 -8.24
CA LYS A 185 4.55 -5.32 -9.67
C LYS A 185 6.00 -5.65 -10.02
N GLY A 186 6.92 -5.38 -9.10
CA GLY A 186 8.36 -5.50 -9.33
C GLY A 186 8.88 -4.34 -10.20
N ASP A 187 8.59 -3.09 -9.81
CA ASP A 187 9.02 -1.90 -10.54
C ASP A 187 10.53 -1.69 -10.40
N ARG A 188 11.26 -1.88 -11.50
CA ARG A 188 12.71 -1.70 -11.56
C ARG A 188 13.14 -0.27 -11.25
N THR A 189 12.34 0.73 -11.67
CA THR A 189 12.63 2.14 -11.41
C THR A 189 12.59 2.42 -9.92
N LEU A 190 11.55 1.93 -9.22
CA LEU A 190 11.43 2.05 -7.78
C LEU A 190 12.62 1.42 -7.06
N ARG A 191 12.98 0.18 -7.39
CA ARG A 191 14.16 -0.53 -6.85
C ARG A 191 15.44 0.30 -7.05
N THR A 192 15.66 0.79 -8.27
CA THR A 192 16.86 1.58 -8.61
C THR A 192 16.95 2.86 -7.80
N ARG A 193 15.84 3.61 -7.64
CA ARG A 193 15.82 4.84 -6.85
C ARG A 193 16.08 4.59 -5.36
N ILE A 194 15.51 3.52 -4.81
CA ILE A 194 15.80 3.11 -3.42
C ILE A 194 17.29 2.83 -3.26
N ALA A 195 17.90 2.07 -4.18
CA ALA A 195 19.31 1.73 -4.13
C ALA A 195 20.23 2.96 -4.27
N GLN A 196 19.90 3.89 -5.18
CA GLN A 196 20.63 5.16 -5.36
C GLN A 196 20.56 6.01 -4.08
N THR A 197 19.36 6.16 -3.51
CA THR A 197 19.16 6.91 -2.26
C THR A 197 19.92 6.27 -1.10
N ALA A 198 19.84 4.94 -0.94
CA ALA A 198 20.55 4.22 0.12
C ALA A 198 22.07 4.44 0.02
N ARG A 199 22.64 4.40 -1.20
CA ARG A 199 24.06 4.69 -1.43
C ARG A 199 24.40 6.14 -1.08
N ALA A 200 23.57 7.10 -1.51
CA ALA A 200 23.77 8.52 -1.22
C ALA A 200 23.74 8.83 0.30
N CYS A 201 22.98 8.04 1.06
CA CYS A 201 22.90 8.15 2.52
C CYS A 201 23.94 7.29 3.27
N GLY A 202 24.89 6.65 2.59
CA GLY A 202 25.86 5.73 3.20
C GLY A 202 25.25 4.41 3.71
N ARG A 203 23.99 4.10 3.33
CA ARG A 203 23.22 2.92 3.74
C ARG A 203 23.14 1.83 2.65
N GLY A 204 24.00 1.89 1.65
CA GLY A 204 23.99 0.92 0.55
C GLY A 204 24.15 -0.54 1.02
N GLY A 205 24.91 -0.77 2.09
CA GLY A 205 25.09 -2.08 2.73
C GLY A 205 23.88 -2.57 3.54
N ASP A 206 22.95 -1.67 3.88
CA ASP A 206 21.74 -2.01 4.65
C ASP A 206 20.60 -2.50 3.73
N LEU A 207 20.74 -2.32 2.40
CA LEU A 207 19.70 -2.69 1.44
C LEU A 207 19.71 -4.19 1.19
N LEU A 208 18.64 -4.85 1.55
CA LEU A 208 18.33 -6.24 1.24
C LEU A 208 17.26 -6.27 0.14
N CYS A 209 17.55 -6.94 -0.96
CA CYS A 209 16.61 -7.13 -2.05
C CYS A 209 16.19 -8.59 -2.14
N LEU A 210 14.90 -8.85 -2.31
CA LEU A 210 14.34 -10.14 -2.66
C LEU A 210 13.50 -9.96 -3.93
N ASP A 211 14.01 -10.42 -5.05
CA ASP A 211 13.31 -10.45 -6.34
C ASP A 211 12.96 -11.91 -6.67
N VAL A 212 11.66 -12.19 -6.72
CA VAL A 212 11.16 -13.56 -6.96
C VAL A 212 11.60 -14.12 -8.30
N LEU A 213 11.93 -13.27 -9.28
CA LEU A 213 12.42 -13.67 -10.61
C LEU A 213 13.88 -13.28 -10.85
N GLY A 214 14.42 -12.42 -10.02
CA GLY A 214 15.72 -11.79 -10.23
C GLY A 214 16.89 -12.59 -9.66
N HIS A 215 18.08 -12.27 -10.17
CA HIS A 215 19.33 -12.94 -9.77
C HIS A 215 20.02 -12.24 -8.58
N ASP A 216 19.74 -10.98 -8.32
CA ASP A 216 20.37 -10.18 -7.25
C ASP A 216 19.52 -10.21 -5.97
N SER A 217 19.30 -11.38 -5.41
CA SER A 217 18.46 -11.56 -4.23
C SER A 217 19.24 -12.06 -3.05
N ALA A 218 19.01 -11.47 -1.88
CA ALA A 218 19.51 -11.97 -0.61
C ALA A 218 18.57 -13.08 -0.09
N PRO A 219 19.13 -14.16 0.51
CA PRO A 219 18.33 -15.20 1.15
C PRO A 219 17.46 -14.61 2.27
N PHE A 220 16.17 -14.93 2.25
CA PHE A 220 15.20 -14.43 3.22
C PHE A 220 14.25 -15.55 3.65
N ASN A 221 14.10 -15.75 4.96
CA ASN A 221 13.19 -16.76 5.49
C ASN A 221 12.06 -16.10 6.31
N PRO A 222 10.84 -15.99 5.76
CA PRO A 222 9.69 -15.37 6.45
C PRO A 222 9.10 -16.27 7.56
N LEU A 223 9.67 -17.47 7.80
CA LEU A 223 9.20 -18.41 8.81
C LEU A 223 10.20 -18.60 9.96
N SER A 224 11.37 -17.96 9.93
CA SER A 224 12.42 -18.16 10.95
C SER A 224 12.10 -17.47 12.28
N SER A 225 11.18 -16.52 12.29
CA SER A 225 10.86 -15.69 13.45
C SER A 225 9.49 -16.05 14.01
N PHE A 226 9.45 -16.82 15.11
CA PHE A 226 8.24 -17.26 15.80
C PHE A 226 8.53 -17.55 17.28
N THR A 227 7.49 -17.55 18.12
CA THR A 227 7.57 -17.92 19.53
C THR A 227 7.22 -19.40 19.73
N ASP A 228 6.23 -19.89 19.03
CA ASP A 228 5.81 -21.27 19.05
C ASP A 228 5.42 -21.79 17.66
N ALA A 229 5.33 -23.12 17.51
CA ALA A 229 5.04 -23.78 16.24
C ALA A 229 3.67 -23.39 15.66
N SER A 230 2.70 -23.07 16.51
CA SER A 230 1.32 -22.76 16.09
C SER A 230 1.26 -21.46 15.31
N GLU A 231 2.14 -20.47 15.61
CA GLU A 231 2.22 -19.23 14.83
C GLU A 231 2.54 -19.51 13.35
N VAL A 232 3.51 -20.39 13.09
CA VAL A 232 3.90 -20.74 11.71
C VAL A 232 2.80 -21.56 11.03
N GLY A 233 2.22 -22.51 11.75
CA GLY A 233 1.07 -23.29 11.26
C GLY A 233 -0.09 -22.40 10.84
N ALA A 234 -0.48 -21.44 11.67
CA ALA A 234 -1.54 -20.48 11.40
C ALA A 234 -1.20 -19.56 10.21
N ARG A 235 0.06 -19.03 10.10
CA ARG A 235 0.50 -18.22 8.97
C ARG A 235 0.31 -18.94 7.62
N LEU A 236 0.68 -20.21 7.56
CA LEU A 236 0.54 -21.01 6.34
C LEU A 236 -0.90 -21.43 6.07
N ALA A 237 -1.68 -21.75 7.12
CA ALA A 237 -3.09 -22.11 6.99
C ALA A 237 -3.97 -20.96 6.44
N GLN A 238 -3.58 -19.70 6.67
CA GLN A 238 -4.27 -18.54 6.11
C GLN A 238 -4.14 -18.41 4.59
N LEU A 239 -3.19 -19.09 3.96
CA LEU A 239 -3.05 -19.15 2.52
C LEU A 239 -4.04 -20.10 1.85
N LEU A 240 -4.68 -20.95 2.63
CA LEU A 240 -5.67 -21.91 2.15
C LEU A 240 -6.99 -21.19 1.77
N PRO A 241 -7.73 -21.70 0.77
CA PRO A 241 -9.01 -21.13 0.38
C PRO A 241 -9.96 -21.00 1.58
N GLN A 242 -10.69 -19.88 1.64
CA GLN A 242 -11.71 -19.62 2.65
C GLN A 242 -13.08 -19.92 2.05
N GLY A 243 -13.90 -20.77 2.73
CA GLY A 243 -15.29 -21.01 2.40
C GLY A 243 -15.65 -22.47 2.09
N GLY A 244 -16.93 -22.82 2.27
CA GLY A 244 -17.51 -24.13 1.99
C GLY A 244 -16.98 -25.25 2.89
N SER A 245 -16.96 -26.48 2.36
CA SER A 245 -16.44 -27.68 3.05
C SER A 245 -14.94 -27.59 3.37
N ALA A 246 -14.20 -26.70 2.71
CA ALA A 246 -12.79 -26.47 2.95
C ALA A 246 -12.49 -25.91 4.35
N GLN A 247 -13.43 -25.18 4.94
CA GLN A 247 -13.24 -24.59 6.27
C GLN A 247 -13.12 -25.64 7.37
N SER A 248 -13.87 -26.74 7.29
CA SER A 248 -13.79 -27.84 8.26
C SER A 248 -12.43 -28.54 8.23
N PHE A 249 -11.78 -28.62 7.07
CA PHE A 249 -10.46 -29.22 6.94
C PHE A 249 -9.32 -28.26 7.27
N ARG A 250 -9.55 -26.94 7.23
CA ARG A 250 -8.52 -25.93 7.49
C ARG A 250 -7.88 -26.09 8.87
N SER A 251 -8.68 -26.28 9.92
CA SER A 251 -8.17 -26.46 11.27
C SER A 251 -7.30 -27.72 11.40
N TYR A 252 -7.67 -28.81 10.74
CA TYR A 252 -6.85 -30.01 10.71
C TYR A 252 -5.58 -29.82 9.88
N THR A 253 -5.65 -29.08 8.77
CA THR A 253 -4.47 -28.73 7.98
C THR A 253 -3.51 -27.84 8.79
N GLU A 254 -4.03 -26.87 9.54
CA GLU A 254 -3.25 -26.04 10.44
C GLU A 254 -2.58 -26.89 11.53
N MET A 255 -3.29 -27.86 12.10
CA MET A 255 -2.71 -28.81 13.04
C MET A 255 -1.58 -29.65 12.42
N ALA A 256 -1.72 -30.09 11.16
CA ALA A 256 -0.67 -30.81 10.44
C ALA A 256 0.57 -29.94 10.15
N LEU A 257 0.34 -28.68 9.78
CA LEU A 257 1.41 -27.69 9.58
C LEU A 257 2.14 -27.39 10.90
N THR A 258 1.39 -27.16 11.98
CA THR A 258 1.93 -26.93 13.33
C THR A 258 2.77 -28.13 13.78
N ALA A 259 2.27 -29.36 13.63
CA ALA A 259 3.01 -30.56 13.99
C ALA A 259 4.28 -30.75 13.13
N SER A 260 4.25 -30.33 11.85
CA SER A 260 5.43 -30.36 11.00
C SER A 260 6.53 -29.42 11.52
N VAL A 261 6.14 -28.21 11.94
CA VAL A 261 7.06 -27.25 12.56
C VAL A 261 7.55 -27.78 13.91
N SER A 262 6.68 -28.31 14.76
CA SER A 262 7.04 -28.91 16.03
C SER A 262 8.05 -30.03 15.87
N LEU A 263 7.90 -30.89 14.85
CA LEU A 263 8.87 -31.93 14.56
C LEU A 263 10.24 -31.38 14.16
N LEU A 264 10.28 -30.32 13.35
CA LEU A 264 11.52 -29.66 12.99
C LEU A 264 12.22 -29.06 14.22
N ILE A 265 11.47 -28.42 15.14
CA ILE A 265 11.99 -27.89 16.40
C ILE A 265 12.60 -29.00 17.25
N LEU A 266 11.87 -30.11 17.43
CA LEU A 266 12.36 -31.27 18.18
C LEU A 266 13.65 -31.86 17.59
N GLN A 267 13.80 -31.82 16.27
CA GLN A 267 15.00 -32.30 15.56
C GLN A 267 16.14 -31.28 15.50
N GLY A 268 15.95 -30.05 15.99
CA GLY A 268 16.93 -28.96 15.86
C GLY A 268 17.17 -28.54 14.40
N ARG A 269 16.21 -28.79 13.50
CA ARG A 269 16.29 -28.42 12.08
C ARG A 269 15.71 -27.01 11.88
N PRO A 270 16.22 -26.25 10.89
CA PRO A 270 15.69 -24.93 10.59
C PRO A 270 14.24 -25.03 10.07
N VAL A 271 13.39 -24.09 10.49
CA VAL A 271 12.01 -24.01 10.01
C VAL A 271 12.01 -23.23 8.70
N THR A 272 11.85 -23.94 7.58
CA THR A 272 11.75 -23.36 6.24
C THR A 272 10.58 -23.99 5.49
N LEU A 273 10.11 -23.31 4.43
CA LEU A 273 9.02 -23.86 3.60
C LEU A 273 9.35 -25.25 3.06
N GLN A 274 10.60 -25.47 2.64
CA GLN A 274 11.06 -26.77 2.14
C GLN A 274 11.00 -27.85 3.21
N GLN A 275 11.53 -27.56 4.40
CA GLN A 275 11.57 -28.52 5.49
C GLN A 275 10.16 -28.91 5.95
N ILE A 276 9.23 -27.93 6.00
CA ILE A 276 7.82 -28.18 6.29
C ILE A 276 7.19 -29.06 5.21
N LEU A 277 7.46 -28.77 3.92
CA LEU A 277 6.95 -29.59 2.81
C LEU A 277 7.49 -31.02 2.87
N GLU A 278 8.77 -31.22 3.13
CA GLU A 278 9.37 -32.55 3.29
C GLU A 278 8.68 -33.36 4.42
N VAL A 279 8.41 -32.73 5.55
CA VAL A 279 7.74 -33.39 6.67
C VAL A 279 6.28 -33.72 6.36
N ILE A 280 5.52 -32.76 5.84
CA ILE A 280 4.07 -32.92 5.63
C ILE A 280 3.72 -33.84 4.46
N GLN A 281 4.64 -34.10 3.55
CA GLN A 281 4.40 -35.03 2.42
C GLN A 281 4.17 -36.47 2.84
N ASP A 282 4.76 -36.92 3.94
CA ASP A 282 4.65 -38.30 4.40
C ASP A 282 4.31 -38.37 5.89
N HIS A 283 3.10 -38.84 6.18
CA HIS A 283 2.61 -39.05 7.54
C HIS A 283 3.57 -39.83 8.44
N ARG A 284 4.35 -40.76 7.85
CA ARG A 284 5.32 -41.60 8.58
C ARG A 284 6.44 -40.77 9.22
N HIS A 285 6.72 -39.57 8.73
CA HIS A 285 7.74 -38.70 9.32
C HIS A 285 7.43 -38.33 10.76
N PHE A 286 6.17 -38.13 11.12
CA PHE A 286 5.78 -37.82 12.50
C PHE A 286 6.09 -38.97 13.44
N HIS A 287 5.74 -40.20 13.04
CA HIS A 287 6.03 -41.38 13.84
C HIS A 287 7.54 -41.64 13.95
N SER A 288 8.28 -41.67 12.82
CA SER A 288 9.70 -41.93 12.81
C SER A 288 10.51 -40.84 13.52
N GLY A 289 10.11 -39.57 13.37
CA GLY A 289 10.77 -38.44 14.02
C GLY A 289 10.54 -38.41 15.53
N ALA A 290 9.30 -38.61 16.00
CA ALA A 290 9.02 -38.73 17.42
C ALA A 290 9.78 -39.91 18.05
N LEU A 291 9.80 -41.05 17.37
CA LEU A 291 10.54 -42.24 17.83
C LEU A 291 12.03 -41.96 17.96
N ALA A 292 12.63 -41.30 16.98
CA ALA A 292 14.05 -40.95 16.99
C ALA A 292 14.37 -39.98 18.13
N TRP A 293 13.56 -38.95 18.32
CA TRP A 293 13.72 -37.96 19.38
C TRP A 293 13.62 -38.58 20.78
N LEU A 294 12.55 -39.39 21.02
CA LEU A 294 12.36 -40.06 22.30
C LEU A 294 13.52 -41.00 22.63
N LYS A 295 14.01 -41.75 21.64
CA LYS A 295 15.20 -42.63 21.81
C LYS A 295 16.44 -41.84 22.14
N ALA A 296 16.68 -40.73 21.42
CA ALA A 296 17.83 -39.86 21.68
C ALA A 296 17.78 -39.29 23.10
N ARG A 297 16.57 -38.89 23.57
CA ARG A 297 16.37 -38.39 24.93
C ARG A 297 16.68 -39.44 25.99
N ILE A 298 16.24 -40.70 25.80
CA ILE A 298 16.59 -41.81 26.67
C ILE A 298 18.08 -42.09 26.67
N ALA A 299 18.73 -42.08 25.48
CA ALA A 299 20.16 -42.33 25.35
C ALA A 299 21.04 -41.26 26.06
N GLN A 300 20.58 -40.00 26.12
CA GLN A 300 21.28 -38.92 26.83
C GLN A 300 21.39 -39.15 28.35
N LEU A 301 20.59 -40.05 28.94
CA LEU A 301 20.62 -40.34 30.36
C LEU A 301 21.86 -41.15 30.79
N ASP A 302 22.53 -41.79 29.85
CA ASP A 302 23.71 -42.67 30.05
C ASP A 302 23.64 -43.55 31.32
N SER A 303 22.45 -44.00 31.68
CA SER A 303 22.19 -44.85 32.83
C SER A 303 22.06 -46.33 32.41
N ALA A 304 22.39 -47.25 33.31
CA ALA A 304 22.22 -48.69 33.04
C ALA A 304 20.77 -49.05 32.68
N PRO A 305 19.74 -48.53 33.37
CA PRO A 305 18.34 -48.76 33.01
C PRO A 305 17.98 -48.23 31.61
N ALA A 306 18.50 -47.07 31.21
CA ALA A 306 18.25 -46.49 29.89
C ALA A 306 18.87 -47.36 28.78
N ARG A 307 20.09 -47.79 28.96
CA ARG A 307 20.79 -48.69 28.00
C ARG A 307 20.09 -50.05 27.88
N ASP A 308 19.69 -50.66 28.98
CA ASP A 308 18.95 -51.93 28.98
C ASP A 308 17.58 -51.76 28.28
N TYR A 309 16.84 -50.67 28.57
CA TYR A 309 15.57 -50.41 27.90
C TYR A 309 15.70 -50.20 26.41
N LEU A 310 16.71 -49.44 25.93
CA LEU A 310 16.99 -49.25 24.52
C LEU A 310 17.42 -50.55 23.79
N SER A 311 18.22 -51.42 24.47
CA SER A 311 18.63 -52.73 23.91
C SER A 311 17.43 -53.66 23.75
N ARG A 312 16.51 -53.74 24.69
CA ARG A 312 15.25 -54.50 24.58
C ARG A 312 14.36 -53.95 23.43
N LEU A 313 14.33 -52.65 23.23
CA LEU A 313 13.61 -52.08 22.09
C LEU A 313 14.22 -52.43 20.73
N GLN A 314 15.53 -52.62 20.67
CA GLN A 314 16.21 -53.08 19.47
C GLN A 314 16.02 -54.58 19.22
N GLY A 315 16.05 -55.43 20.26
CA GLY A 315 15.83 -56.84 20.17
C GLY A 315 14.42 -57.23 19.67
N ARG A 316 13.39 -56.50 20.12
CA ARG A 316 12.02 -56.68 19.59
C ARG A 316 11.83 -56.37 18.11
N LYS A 317 12.78 -55.70 17.45
CA LYS A 317 12.78 -55.48 15.98
C LYS A 317 13.07 -56.74 15.20
N ALA A 318 13.83 -57.68 15.77
CA ALA A 318 14.25 -58.94 15.09
C ALA A 318 13.11 -60.00 15.08
N GLU A 319 12.18 -59.96 16.03
CA GLU A 319 11.11 -60.97 16.17
C GLU A 319 9.77 -60.62 15.48
N GLY A 320 9.62 -59.42 14.93
CA GLY A 320 8.35 -58.89 14.43
C GLY A 320 8.33 -58.53 12.94
N ALA A 321 9.13 -59.13 12.07
CA ALA A 321 9.05 -58.94 10.61
C ALA A 321 7.77 -59.62 10.08
N ALA A 322 6.68 -58.89 9.99
CA ALA A 322 5.47 -59.35 9.32
C ALA A 322 5.64 -59.36 7.81
N PRO A 323 5.04 -60.32 7.07
CA PRO A 323 5.18 -60.46 5.63
C PRO A 323 4.62 -59.24 4.87
N ALA A 324 5.27 -58.89 3.77
CA ALA A 324 4.97 -57.79 2.88
C ALA A 324 3.56 -57.93 2.25
N GLY A 325 2.52 -57.43 2.89
CA GLY A 325 1.14 -57.48 2.41
C GLY A 325 0.13 -56.86 3.37
N ALA A 326 0.51 -56.50 4.61
CA ALA A 326 -0.38 -56.00 5.63
C ALA A 326 -0.18 -54.48 5.97
N ALA A 327 0.26 -53.70 5.01
CA ALA A 327 0.65 -52.29 5.27
C ALA A 327 -0.49 -51.33 5.67
N ALA A 328 -1.75 -51.75 5.59
CA ALA A 328 -2.91 -50.86 5.85
C ALA A 328 -3.54 -51.04 7.26
N ARG A 329 -3.10 -52.02 8.10
CA ARG A 329 -3.71 -52.27 9.42
C ARG A 329 -2.81 -52.03 10.64
N SER A 330 -1.65 -51.42 10.52
CA SER A 330 -0.62 -51.40 11.57
C SER A 330 -0.22 -50.04 12.15
N ALA A 331 -1.06 -48.99 12.07
CA ALA A 331 -0.78 -47.73 12.79
C ALA A 331 -0.88 -47.94 14.33
N LEU A 332 -1.78 -48.79 14.81
CA LEU A 332 -2.01 -49.05 16.22
C LEU A 332 -0.76 -49.55 16.99
N PRO A 333 0.04 -50.51 16.48
CA PRO A 333 1.26 -50.93 17.17
C PRO A 333 2.36 -49.85 17.21
N ALA A 334 2.43 -49.00 16.19
CA ALA A 334 3.40 -47.94 16.13
C ALA A 334 3.14 -46.82 17.14
N VAL A 335 1.86 -46.38 17.28
CA VAL A 335 1.42 -45.40 18.28
C VAL A 335 1.56 -45.94 19.68
N ALA A 336 1.22 -47.24 19.92
CA ALA A 336 1.39 -47.88 21.21
C ALA A 336 2.86 -47.85 21.68
N ARG A 337 3.79 -48.01 20.75
CA ARG A 337 5.24 -47.90 21.01
C ARG A 337 5.69 -46.51 21.41
N LEU A 338 5.16 -45.47 20.77
CA LEU A 338 5.43 -44.08 21.16
C LEU A 338 4.91 -43.80 22.57
N ARG A 339 3.70 -44.28 22.91
CA ARG A 339 3.10 -44.14 24.27
C ARG A 339 3.93 -44.89 25.32
N GLU A 340 4.42 -46.09 25.00
CA GLU A 340 5.29 -46.87 25.90
C GLU A 340 6.58 -46.07 26.22
N LEU A 341 7.21 -45.44 25.22
CA LEU A 341 8.40 -44.60 25.39
C LEU A 341 8.11 -43.34 26.24
N CYS A 342 7.00 -42.67 25.98
CA CYS A 342 6.59 -41.52 26.77
C CYS A 342 6.35 -41.93 28.22
N GLY A 343 5.57 -43.00 28.48
CA GLY A 343 5.31 -43.50 29.82
C GLY A 343 6.59 -43.94 30.57
N TRP A 344 7.56 -44.48 29.86
CA TRP A 344 8.88 -44.80 30.47
C TRP A 344 9.61 -43.52 30.91
N LEU A 345 9.63 -42.46 30.07
CA LEU A 345 10.26 -41.18 30.39
C LEU A 345 9.53 -40.44 31.53
N GLU A 346 8.20 -40.45 31.53
CA GLU A 346 7.37 -39.87 32.59
C GLU A 346 7.63 -40.54 33.93
N LYS A 347 7.67 -41.89 33.95
CA LYS A 347 7.97 -42.66 35.17
C LYS A 347 9.33 -42.33 35.78
N HIS A 348 10.26 -41.89 34.99
CA HIS A 348 11.60 -41.51 35.44
C HIS A 348 11.75 -39.99 35.63
N GLU A 349 10.65 -39.23 35.62
CA GLU A 349 10.62 -37.76 35.76
C GLU A 349 11.49 -37.00 34.73
N LEU A 350 11.59 -37.58 33.52
CA LEU A 350 12.53 -37.09 32.47
C LEU A 350 11.81 -36.46 31.29
N LEU A 351 10.51 -36.54 31.27
CA LEU A 351 9.65 -35.91 30.27
C LEU A 351 8.87 -34.79 30.95
N GLU A 352 9.39 -33.57 30.83
CA GLU A 352 8.60 -32.37 31.07
C GLU A 352 7.53 -32.25 29.98
N ARG A 353 6.40 -31.61 30.31
CA ARG A 353 5.38 -31.30 29.33
C ARG A 353 5.96 -30.52 28.15
N ASN A 354 5.95 -31.11 26.98
CA ASN A 354 6.49 -30.54 25.78
C ASN A 354 5.40 -30.41 24.72
N PRO A 355 4.87 -29.21 24.48
CA PRO A 355 3.80 -28.97 23.50
C PRO A 355 4.16 -29.44 22.09
N ASP A 356 5.44 -29.31 21.67
CA ASP A 356 5.85 -29.76 20.36
C ASP A 356 5.78 -31.27 20.22
N LEU A 357 6.15 -32.02 21.26
CA LEU A 357 6.00 -33.48 21.27
C LEU A 357 4.52 -33.87 21.23
N GLU A 358 3.67 -33.20 22.01
CA GLU A 358 2.21 -33.44 22.01
C GLU A 358 1.62 -33.25 20.60
N ASN A 359 1.97 -32.19 19.91
CA ASN A 359 1.55 -31.93 18.51
C ASN A 359 1.98 -33.05 17.56
N VAL A 360 3.22 -33.48 17.66
CA VAL A 360 3.77 -34.54 16.79
C VAL A 360 3.11 -35.90 17.08
N LEU A 361 2.88 -36.25 18.36
CA LEU A 361 2.19 -37.48 18.77
C LEU A 361 0.73 -37.50 18.33
N ALA A 362 0.04 -36.38 18.43
CA ALA A 362 -1.35 -36.27 17.97
C ALA A 362 -1.42 -36.51 16.44
N MET A 363 -0.48 -35.99 15.69
CA MET A 363 -0.43 -36.19 14.25
C MET A 363 0.00 -37.64 13.90
N ALA A 364 0.98 -38.21 14.59
CA ALA A 364 1.39 -39.61 14.41
C ALA A 364 0.28 -40.61 14.67
N ALA A 365 -0.68 -40.25 15.55
CA ALA A 365 -1.86 -41.09 15.89
C ALA A 365 -3.02 -40.95 14.89
N MET A 366 -2.98 -39.98 13.96
CA MET A 366 -4.04 -39.75 12.98
C MET A 366 -4.11 -40.91 11.97
N ASP A 367 -5.32 -41.22 11.49
CA ASP A 367 -5.49 -42.18 10.39
C ASP A 367 -4.87 -41.65 9.10
N GLY A 368 -4.08 -42.49 8.40
CA GLY A 368 -3.35 -42.10 7.22
C GLY A 368 -4.22 -41.66 6.04
N ALA A 369 -5.41 -42.28 5.87
CA ALA A 369 -6.36 -41.89 4.83
C ALA A 369 -7.00 -40.53 5.13
N PHE A 370 -7.29 -40.26 6.41
CA PHE A 370 -7.77 -38.95 6.85
C PHE A 370 -6.68 -37.88 6.70
N TYR A 371 -5.44 -38.21 7.09
CA TYR A 371 -4.28 -37.31 6.92
C TYR A 371 -4.12 -36.84 5.47
N GLN A 372 -4.20 -37.78 4.50
CA GLN A 372 -4.12 -37.42 3.08
C GLN A 372 -5.20 -36.44 2.64
N LYS A 373 -6.44 -36.58 3.14
CA LYS A 373 -7.53 -35.65 2.86
C LYS A 373 -7.27 -34.27 3.44
N VAL A 374 -6.78 -34.22 4.66
CA VAL A 374 -6.49 -32.98 5.38
C VAL A 374 -5.35 -32.21 4.73
N THR A 375 -4.29 -32.88 4.28
CA THR A 375 -3.10 -32.23 3.67
C THR A 375 -3.24 -31.97 2.18
N ALA A 376 -4.27 -32.49 1.51
CA ALA A 376 -4.47 -32.39 0.07
C ALA A 376 -4.46 -30.94 -0.48
N SER A 377 -4.93 -29.97 0.32
CA SER A 377 -4.93 -28.55 -0.08
C SER A 377 -3.61 -27.84 0.20
N ALA A 378 -2.86 -28.27 1.23
CA ALA A 378 -1.60 -27.65 1.61
C ALA A 378 -0.44 -28.09 0.71
N LEU A 379 -0.40 -29.33 0.26
CA LEU A 379 0.69 -29.88 -0.54
C LEU A 379 0.91 -29.13 -1.87
N PRO A 380 -0.10 -28.88 -2.73
CA PRO A 380 0.09 -28.12 -3.95
C PRO A 380 0.50 -26.66 -3.68
N LEU A 381 -0.03 -26.07 -2.59
CA LEU A 381 0.29 -24.72 -2.20
C LEU A 381 1.76 -24.59 -1.80
N LEU A 382 2.24 -25.45 -0.90
CA LEU A 382 3.64 -25.47 -0.47
C LEU A 382 4.56 -25.86 -1.63
N GLY A 383 4.18 -26.85 -2.45
CA GLY A 383 4.93 -27.23 -3.63
C GLY A 383 5.15 -26.09 -4.62
N THR A 384 4.13 -25.23 -4.78
CA THR A 384 4.25 -24.04 -5.63
C THR A 384 5.23 -23.00 -5.03
N LEU A 385 5.20 -22.80 -3.71
CA LEU A 385 6.10 -21.88 -3.00
C LEU A 385 7.54 -22.46 -2.89
N CYS A 386 7.70 -23.77 -3.01
CA CYS A 386 8.99 -24.46 -3.00
C CYS A 386 9.48 -24.79 -4.41
N SER A 387 9.03 -24.07 -5.45
CA SER A 387 9.60 -24.24 -6.80
C SER A 387 11.11 -23.99 -6.81
N SER A 388 11.84 -24.66 -7.71
CA SER A 388 13.32 -24.71 -7.68
C SER A 388 14.02 -23.36 -7.57
N HIS A 389 13.44 -22.31 -8.13
CA HIS A 389 13.98 -20.95 -8.08
C HIS A 389 13.76 -20.28 -6.72
N LEU A 390 12.54 -20.36 -6.20
CA LEU A 390 12.19 -19.76 -4.89
C LEU A 390 12.84 -20.51 -3.73
N LEU A 391 13.12 -21.81 -3.91
CA LEU A 391 13.74 -22.64 -2.90
C LEU A 391 15.09 -22.07 -2.43
N GLN A 392 15.92 -21.61 -3.36
CA GLN A 392 17.22 -21.03 -3.04
C GLN A 392 17.10 -19.71 -2.30
N LEU A 393 16.05 -18.92 -2.60
CA LEU A 393 15.82 -17.62 -2.01
C LEU A 393 15.19 -17.70 -0.61
N LEU A 394 14.24 -18.64 -0.41
CA LEU A 394 13.45 -18.74 0.81
C LEU A 394 13.90 -19.83 1.77
N SER A 395 14.76 -20.76 1.33
CA SER A 395 15.13 -21.95 2.10
C SER A 395 16.56 -22.43 1.81
N GLY A 396 17.41 -21.60 1.19
CA GLY A 396 18.79 -21.98 0.82
C GLY A 396 19.66 -22.33 2.03
N PRO A 397 20.71 -23.14 1.83
CA PRO A 397 21.66 -23.47 2.89
C PRO A 397 22.53 -22.25 3.18
N GLY A 398 22.36 -21.65 4.32
CA GLY A 398 23.17 -20.51 4.76
C GLY A 398 22.40 -19.54 5.64
N PRO A 399 23.06 -18.49 6.13
CA PRO A 399 22.41 -17.47 6.92
C PRO A 399 21.39 -16.72 6.06
N SER A 400 20.14 -16.78 6.47
CA SER A 400 19.03 -16.03 5.86
C SER A 400 18.58 -14.92 6.79
N SER A 401 18.19 -13.78 6.22
CA SER A 401 17.60 -12.68 6.97
C SER A 401 16.13 -12.95 7.26
N SER A 402 15.62 -12.33 8.32
CA SER A 402 14.20 -12.30 8.69
C SER A 402 13.73 -10.86 8.89
N PHE A 403 12.42 -10.63 9.03
CA PHE A 403 11.94 -9.29 9.40
C PHE A 403 12.38 -8.87 10.81
N ALA A 404 12.57 -9.82 11.73
CA ALA A 404 13.14 -9.51 13.03
C ALA A 404 14.57 -8.92 12.90
N ASP A 405 15.39 -9.47 11.99
CA ASP A 405 16.73 -8.96 11.70
C ASP A 405 16.68 -7.59 11.02
N VAL A 406 15.80 -7.44 10.02
CA VAL A 406 15.59 -6.16 9.31
C VAL A 406 15.20 -5.06 10.28
N ILE A 407 14.24 -5.33 11.17
CA ILE A 407 13.75 -4.37 12.17
C ILE A 407 14.80 -4.11 13.25
N GLY A 408 15.42 -5.16 13.78
CA GLY A 408 16.43 -5.06 14.85
C GLY A 408 17.69 -4.30 14.44
N GLN A 409 18.07 -4.39 13.16
CA GLN A 409 19.26 -3.73 12.59
C GLN A 409 18.95 -2.41 11.88
N GLY A 410 17.67 -2.01 11.78
CA GLY A 410 17.27 -0.77 11.10
C GLY A 410 17.55 -0.79 9.60
N ARG A 411 17.41 -1.93 8.93
CA ARG A 411 17.74 -2.12 7.52
C ARG A 411 16.65 -1.64 6.57
N ILE A 412 16.98 -1.69 5.28
CA ILE A 412 16.08 -1.44 4.16
C ILE A 412 15.81 -2.78 3.48
N PHE A 413 14.55 -3.17 3.35
CA PHE A 413 14.13 -4.38 2.67
C PHE A 413 13.20 -4.04 1.49
N TYR A 414 13.55 -4.50 0.30
CA TYR A 414 12.72 -4.38 -0.89
C TYR A 414 12.41 -5.77 -1.45
N THR A 415 11.13 -6.05 -1.69
CA THR A 415 10.73 -7.29 -2.37
C THR A 415 9.89 -7.02 -3.61
N ALA A 416 10.31 -7.62 -4.74
CA ALA A 416 9.58 -7.66 -5.99
C ALA A 416 8.87 -9.01 -6.12
N LEU A 417 7.53 -9.01 -6.08
CA LEU A 417 6.72 -10.24 -6.08
C LEU A 417 6.27 -10.69 -7.47
N HIS A 418 6.32 -9.82 -8.47
CA HIS A 418 5.95 -10.09 -9.86
C HIS A 418 4.58 -10.80 -10.03
N CYS A 419 3.56 -10.30 -9.33
CA CYS A 419 2.21 -10.87 -9.35
C CYS A 419 1.57 -10.94 -10.75
N LEU A 420 2.01 -10.09 -11.70
CA LEU A 420 1.55 -10.16 -13.09
C LEU A 420 2.02 -11.41 -13.82
N GLN A 421 3.25 -11.88 -13.54
CA GLN A 421 3.81 -13.07 -14.18
C GLN A 421 3.38 -14.35 -13.47
N ASN A 422 3.32 -14.31 -12.14
CA ASN A 422 2.93 -15.46 -11.32
C ASN A 422 2.02 -15.00 -10.16
N PRO A 423 0.74 -14.69 -10.43
CA PRO A 423 -0.17 -14.14 -9.44
C PRO A 423 -0.38 -15.07 -8.25
N GLY A 424 -0.35 -16.40 -8.50
CA GLY A 424 -0.53 -17.38 -7.44
C GLY A 424 0.63 -17.43 -6.43
N VAL A 425 1.86 -17.25 -6.86
CA VAL A 425 3.05 -17.28 -6.00
C VAL A 425 3.30 -15.95 -5.33
N GLY A 426 3.33 -14.86 -6.10
CA GLY A 426 3.65 -13.53 -5.58
C GLY A 426 2.70 -13.09 -4.48
N ALA A 427 1.39 -13.17 -4.71
CA ALA A 427 0.38 -12.78 -3.72
C ALA A 427 0.45 -13.66 -2.45
N ARG A 428 0.69 -14.98 -2.58
CA ARG A 428 0.84 -15.87 -1.43
C ARG A 428 2.07 -15.54 -0.61
N LEU A 429 3.21 -15.34 -1.28
CA LEU A 429 4.45 -14.97 -0.59
C LEU A 429 4.29 -13.62 0.13
N GLY A 430 3.70 -12.62 -0.52
CA GLY A 430 3.41 -11.34 0.11
C GLY A 430 2.52 -11.47 1.36
N ARG A 431 1.51 -12.36 1.35
CA ARG A 431 0.68 -12.63 2.52
C ARG A 431 1.44 -13.33 3.65
N VAL A 432 2.35 -14.26 3.34
CA VAL A 432 3.25 -14.86 4.36
C VAL A 432 4.13 -13.80 4.98
N MET A 433 4.68 -12.88 4.17
CA MET A 433 5.49 -11.77 4.66
C MET A 433 4.69 -10.83 5.57
N LEU A 434 3.44 -10.50 5.22
CA LEU A 434 2.57 -9.69 6.06
C LEU A 434 2.23 -10.41 7.38
N ALA A 435 2.06 -11.73 7.34
CA ALA A 435 1.84 -12.54 8.54
C ALA A 435 3.05 -12.53 9.47
N ASP A 436 4.27 -12.64 8.92
CA ASP A 436 5.51 -12.54 9.70
C ASP A 436 5.69 -11.15 10.30
N LEU A 437 5.42 -10.08 9.54
CA LEU A 437 5.44 -8.70 10.04
C LEU A 437 4.43 -8.49 11.18
N ALA A 438 3.21 -9.03 11.05
CA ALA A 438 2.20 -8.95 12.09
C ALA A 438 2.64 -9.68 13.38
N SER A 439 3.27 -10.84 13.23
CA SER A 439 3.84 -11.59 14.34
C SER A 439 5.03 -10.85 14.99
N CYS A 440 5.92 -10.24 14.18
CA CYS A 440 7.01 -9.39 14.70
C CYS A 440 6.46 -8.22 15.52
N ALA A 441 5.44 -7.52 15.01
CA ALA A 441 4.78 -6.44 15.74
C ALA A 441 4.13 -6.95 17.04
N GLY A 442 3.48 -8.12 17.00
CA GLY A 442 2.89 -8.76 18.17
C GLY A 442 3.90 -9.09 19.27
N ARG A 443 5.05 -9.64 18.89
CA ARG A 443 6.14 -9.96 19.85
C ARG A 443 6.74 -8.69 20.46
N LEU A 444 7.00 -7.66 19.66
CA LEU A 444 7.49 -6.36 20.16
C LEU A 444 6.49 -5.75 21.15
N TYR A 445 5.21 -5.80 20.82
CA TYR A 445 4.15 -5.30 21.69
C TYR A 445 4.07 -6.08 23.02
N ALA A 446 4.09 -7.41 22.96
CA ALA A 446 4.06 -8.28 24.14
C ALA A 446 5.29 -8.09 25.03
N ALA A 447 6.47 -7.82 24.43
CA ALA A 447 7.71 -7.54 25.16
C ALA A 447 7.79 -6.09 25.69
N GLY A 448 6.83 -5.21 25.38
CA GLY A 448 6.89 -3.80 25.69
C GLY A 448 8.05 -3.07 25.00
N GLN A 449 8.54 -3.61 23.88
CA GLN A 449 9.67 -3.09 23.14
C GLN A 449 9.19 -2.23 21.96
N VAL A 450 9.84 -1.09 21.78
CA VAL A 450 9.61 -0.21 20.63
C VAL A 450 10.92 -0.12 19.85
N PRO A 451 10.93 -0.37 18.54
CA PRO A 451 12.09 -0.21 17.69
C PRO A 451 12.68 1.20 17.83
N ARG A 452 14.02 1.29 17.85
CA ARG A 452 14.72 2.58 17.96
C ARG A 452 14.40 3.50 16.79
N ALA A 453 14.42 2.97 15.58
CA ALA A 453 13.99 3.65 14.37
C ALA A 453 12.52 3.29 14.06
N ARG A 454 11.77 4.24 13.53
CA ARG A 454 10.44 3.98 13.00
C ARG A 454 10.51 2.92 11.90
N VAL A 455 9.52 2.05 11.86
CA VAL A 455 9.38 1.01 10.83
C VAL A 455 8.32 1.45 9.84
N ASP A 456 8.76 1.87 8.65
CA ASP A 456 7.87 2.28 7.57
C ASP A 456 7.69 1.14 6.56
N ILE A 457 6.45 0.71 6.41
CA ILE A 457 6.06 -0.39 5.53
C ILE A 457 5.26 0.20 4.37
N PHE A 458 5.75 0.01 3.15
CA PHE A 458 5.14 0.51 1.93
C PHE A 458 4.66 -0.65 1.07
N ILE A 459 3.42 -0.58 0.61
CA ILE A 459 2.82 -1.61 -0.24
C ILE A 459 2.25 -0.93 -1.48
N ASP A 460 2.89 -1.13 -2.64
CA ASP A 460 2.29 -0.73 -3.93
C ASP A 460 1.28 -1.80 -4.35
N GLU A 461 0.11 -1.40 -4.81
CA GLU A 461 -1.02 -2.27 -5.17
C GLU A 461 -1.46 -3.19 -4.01
N ALA A 462 -1.79 -2.59 -2.86
CA ALA A 462 -2.14 -3.31 -1.63
C ALA A 462 -3.35 -4.24 -1.78
N SER A 463 -4.23 -3.99 -2.76
CA SER A 463 -5.37 -4.87 -3.07
C SER A 463 -4.95 -6.32 -3.38
N GLU A 464 -3.77 -6.55 -3.97
CA GLU A 464 -3.25 -7.89 -4.25
C GLU A 464 -2.91 -8.69 -2.98
N LEU A 465 -2.58 -7.99 -1.89
CA LEU A 465 -2.09 -8.57 -0.64
C LEU A 465 -3.11 -8.52 0.51
N VAL A 466 -4.34 -8.15 0.22
CA VAL A 466 -5.42 -8.13 1.22
C VAL A 466 -5.50 -9.49 1.93
N SER A 467 -5.43 -9.43 3.26
CA SER A 467 -5.46 -10.59 4.15
C SER A 467 -5.86 -10.15 5.56
N GLU A 468 -6.28 -11.08 6.38
CA GLU A 468 -6.57 -10.84 7.80
C GLU A 468 -5.34 -10.26 8.53
N ASN A 469 -4.14 -10.72 8.19
CA ASN A 469 -2.89 -10.22 8.77
C ASN A 469 -2.64 -8.74 8.45
N LEU A 470 -2.99 -8.27 7.23
CA LEU A 470 -2.90 -6.86 6.90
C LEU A 470 -3.82 -6.03 7.81
N VAL A 471 -5.05 -6.49 8.03
CA VAL A 471 -6.00 -5.82 8.92
C VAL A 471 -5.51 -5.80 10.37
N GLN A 472 -4.97 -6.93 10.86
CA GLN A 472 -4.39 -7.01 12.21
C GLN A 472 -3.18 -6.09 12.35
N LEU A 473 -2.33 -6.02 11.35
CA LEU A 473 -1.16 -5.13 11.33
C LEU A 473 -1.60 -3.66 11.39
N LEU A 474 -2.59 -3.26 10.59
CA LEU A 474 -3.17 -1.91 10.63
C LEU A 474 -3.78 -1.58 12.00
N ASN A 475 -4.45 -2.54 12.64
CA ASN A 475 -5.09 -2.31 13.94
C ASN A 475 -4.10 -2.14 15.11
N LYS A 476 -2.97 -2.83 15.09
CA LYS A 476 -2.11 -3.01 16.29
C LYS A 476 -0.70 -2.45 16.14
N ALA A 477 -0.17 -2.34 14.92
CA ALA A 477 1.24 -2.07 14.71
C ALA A 477 1.67 -0.63 15.05
N ARG A 478 0.73 0.32 15.09
CA ARG A 478 1.00 1.70 15.53
C ARG A 478 1.61 1.76 16.94
N GLY A 479 1.18 0.87 17.86
CA GLY A 479 1.67 0.83 19.24
C GLY A 479 3.14 0.48 19.37
N VAL A 480 3.75 -0.10 18.33
CA VAL A 480 5.17 -0.45 18.26
C VAL A 480 5.93 0.36 17.19
N ASN A 481 5.48 1.58 16.91
CA ASN A 481 6.13 2.53 16.02
C ASN A 481 6.20 2.05 14.54
N PHE A 482 5.22 1.27 14.08
CA PHE A 482 5.08 0.89 12.68
C PHE A 482 4.10 1.82 11.98
N ALA A 483 4.43 2.21 10.75
CA ALA A 483 3.56 2.98 9.89
C ALA A 483 3.43 2.30 8.52
N LEU A 484 2.20 2.08 8.07
CA LEU A 484 1.91 1.48 6.79
C LEU A 484 1.44 2.55 5.81
N THR A 485 1.99 2.53 4.61
CA THR A 485 1.50 3.32 3.46
C THR A 485 1.07 2.36 2.37
N LEU A 486 -0.23 2.32 2.13
CA LEU A 486 -0.89 1.44 1.18
C LEU A 486 -1.25 2.23 -0.07
N ALA A 487 -0.95 1.70 -1.26
CA ALA A 487 -1.43 2.26 -2.51
C ALA A 487 -2.35 1.27 -3.23
N THR A 488 -3.42 1.77 -3.83
CA THR A 488 -4.34 0.98 -4.66
C THR A 488 -4.91 1.81 -5.80
N GLN A 489 -5.45 1.16 -6.83
CA GLN A 489 -6.02 1.88 -7.96
C GLN A 489 -7.45 2.32 -7.68
N THR A 490 -8.29 1.40 -7.22
CA THR A 490 -9.70 1.68 -6.99
C THR A 490 -10.19 1.17 -5.64
N PHE A 491 -11.29 1.75 -5.16
CA PHE A 491 -12.01 1.25 -4.00
C PHE A 491 -12.64 -0.12 -4.29
N ALA A 492 -13.09 -0.32 -5.54
CA ALA A 492 -13.71 -1.58 -5.98
C ALA A 492 -12.74 -2.77 -5.87
N ASP A 493 -11.44 -2.57 -6.16
CA ASP A 493 -10.42 -3.61 -5.99
C ASP A 493 -10.31 -4.08 -4.54
N LEU A 494 -10.35 -3.15 -3.59
CA LEU A 494 -10.37 -3.49 -2.16
C LEU A 494 -11.64 -4.25 -1.78
N VAL A 495 -12.81 -3.80 -2.23
CA VAL A 495 -14.11 -4.44 -1.94
C VAL A 495 -14.12 -5.88 -2.47
N GLN A 496 -13.65 -6.10 -3.70
CA GLN A 496 -13.59 -7.43 -4.29
C GLN A 496 -12.65 -8.36 -3.51
N ARG A 497 -11.49 -7.87 -3.10
CA ARG A 497 -10.45 -8.67 -2.43
C ARG A 497 -10.75 -8.93 -0.97
N THR A 498 -11.50 -8.04 -0.31
CA THR A 498 -11.95 -8.24 1.09
C THR A 498 -13.22 -9.08 1.19
N GLY A 499 -13.85 -9.40 0.08
CA GLY A 499 -15.13 -10.13 0.04
C GLY A 499 -16.35 -9.29 0.37
N GLY A 500 -16.22 -7.95 0.49
CA GLY A 500 -17.33 -7.04 0.73
C GLY A 500 -16.91 -5.63 1.11
N ARG A 501 -17.89 -4.71 1.09
CA ARG A 501 -17.66 -3.29 1.39
C ARG A 501 -17.14 -3.06 2.81
N ASP A 502 -17.66 -3.82 3.78
CA ASP A 502 -17.31 -3.66 5.20
C ASP A 502 -15.83 -3.99 5.45
N GLY A 503 -15.31 -5.04 4.81
CA GLY A 503 -13.90 -5.39 4.88
C GLY A 503 -12.99 -4.31 4.29
N ALA A 504 -13.39 -3.69 3.16
CA ALA A 504 -12.65 -2.56 2.59
C ALA A 504 -12.68 -1.34 3.52
N LEU A 505 -13.84 -1.02 4.11
CA LEU A 505 -13.99 0.08 5.06
C LEU A 505 -13.17 -0.15 6.34
N GLN A 506 -13.00 -1.39 6.78
CA GLN A 506 -12.16 -1.73 7.93
C GLN A 506 -10.67 -1.39 7.66
N ILE A 507 -10.17 -1.66 6.46
CA ILE A 507 -8.81 -1.26 6.06
C ILE A 507 -8.68 0.26 6.03
N LEU A 508 -9.62 0.94 5.38
CA LEU A 508 -9.59 2.39 5.20
C LEU A 508 -9.78 3.17 6.49
N GLY A 509 -10.62 2.68 7.40
CA GLY A 509 -10.85 3.27 8.72
C GLY A 509 -9.61 3.31 9.61
N ASN A 510 -8.62 2.44 9.33
CA ASN A 510 -7.33 2.44 10.00
C ASN A 510 -6.31 3.41 9.37
N CYS A 511 -6.60 3.96 8.18
CA CYS A 511 -5.73 4.89 7.48
C CYS A 511 -6.11 6.34 7.81
N ASN A 512 -5.36 6.98 8.70
CA ASN A 512 -5.65 8.33 9.16
C ASN A 512 -5.34 9.39 8.09
N THR A 513 -4.37 9.12 7.23
CA THR A 513 -3.99 10.02 6.12
C THR A 513 -4.46 9.42 4.80
N LEU A 514 -5.12 10.25 4.00
CA LEU A 514 -5.67 9.86 2.71
C LEU A 514 -5.09 10.73 1.61
N PHE A 515 -4.37 10.13 0.68
CA PHE A 515 -3.92 10.76 -0.56
C PHE A 515 -4.82 10.33 -1.70
N ALA A 516 -5.27 11.28 -2.48
CA ALA A 516 -5.99 11.02 -3.72
C ALA A 516 -5.33 11.75 -4.88
N LEU A 517 -4.86 11.00 -5.85
CA LEU A 517 -4.52 11.45 -7.19
C LEU A 517 -5.79 11.33 -8.07
N ARG A 518 -5.67 11.50 -9.38
CA ARG A 518 -6.84 11.33 -10.25
C ARG A 518 -7.45 9.95 -10.09
N CYS A 519 -8.72 9.89 -9.67
CA CYS A 519 -9.55 8.69 -9.62
C CYS A 519 -10.50 8.71 -10.82
N ALA A 520 -10.31 7.81 -11.80
CA ALA A 520 -11.12 7.81 -13.02
C ALA A 520 -12.51 7.23 -12.79
N ASP A 521 -12.64 6.26 -11.91
CA ASP A 521 -13.92 5.62 -11.57
C ASP A 521 -14.70 6.47 -10.54
N GLU A 522 -16.02 6.47 -10.70
CA GLU A 522 -16.93 7.27 -9.89
C GLU A 522 -16.96 6.79 -8.43
N ALA A 523 -17.05 5.48 -8.23
CA ALA A 523 -17.15 4.90 -6.89
C ALA A 523 -15.94 5.24 -5.99
N THR A 524 -14.71 5.25 -6.51
CA THR A 524 -13.52 5.67 -5.76
C THR A 524 -13.54 7.18 -5.52
N ALA A 525 -13.90 7.98 -6.52
CA ALA A 525 -13.97 9.42 -6.38
C ALA A 525 -15.01 9.85 -5.34
N GLU A 526 -16.20 9.25 -5.33
CA GLU A 526 -17.23 9.46 -4.32
C GLU A 526 -16.79 8.99 -2.94
N HIS A 527 -16.14 7.82 -2.85
CA HIS A 527 -15.61 7.33 -1.58
C HIS A 527 -14.61 8.33 -0.98
N VAL A 528 -13.69 8.86 -1.79
CA VAL A 528 -12.74 9.89 -1.34
C VAL A 528 -13.48 11.14 -0.92
N GLU A 529 -14.44 11.64 -1.71
CA GLU A 529 -15.24 12.82 -1.40
C GLU A 529 -15.93 12.71 -0.04
N HIS A 530 -16.55 11.57 0.26
CA HIS A 530 -17.24 11.34 1.55
C HIS A 530 -16.31 11.37 2.77
N HIS A 531 -15.00 11.18 2.55
CA HIS A 531 -14.00 11.28 3.62
C HIS A 531 -13.38 12.67 3.75
N LEU A 532 -13.76 13.62 2.88
CA LEU A 532 -13.29 15.00 2.95
C LEU A 532 -14.29 15.87 3.73
N PRO A 533 -13.81 16.94 4.39
CA PRO A 533 -14.70 17.89 5.06
C PRO A 533 -15.64 18.58 4.07
N THR A 534 -16.76 19.07 4.58
CA THR A 534 -17.76 19.88 3.86
C THR A 534 -17.64 21.36 4.17
N THR A 535 -18.25 22.22 3.35
CA THR A 535 -18.32 23.67 3.55
C THR A 535 -19.60 24.23 2.95
N ALA A 536 -20.05 25.38 3.42
CA ALA A 536 -21.17 26.10 2.83
C ALA A 536 -20.76 26.79 1.52
N CYS A 537 -21.41 26.42 0.41
CA CYS A 537 -21.26 27.04 -0.90
C CYS A 537 -22.53 27.75 -1.33
N GLY A 538 -22.37 28.92 -1.94
CA GLY A 538 -23.50 29.68 -2.47
C GLY A 538 -23.87 29.23 -3.88
N ARG A 539 -25.08 28.71 -4.06
CA ARG A 539 -25.64 28.42 -5.39
C ARG A 539 -26.50 29.59 -5.82
N ARG A 540 -26.11 30.23 -6.92
CA ARG A 540 -26.91 31.27 -7.56
C ARG A 540 -27.89 30.64 -8.51
N SER A 541 -29.18 30.82 -8.27
CA SER A 541 -30.23 30.52 -9.24
C SER A 541 -30.81 31.82 -9.80
N SER A 542 -30.99 31.84 -11.11
CA SER A 542 -31.72 32.94 -11.77
C SER A 542 -32.92 32.34 -12.47
N ALA A 543 -34.10 32.78 -12.08
CA ALA A 543 -35.33 32.46 -12.75
C ALA A 543 -35.73 33.66 -13.63
N ILE A 544 -36.01 33.38 -14.89
CA ILE A 544 -36.59 34.34 -15.82
C ILE A 544 -38.08 34.07 -15.83
N THR A 545 -38.86 35.01 -15.34
CA THR A 545 -40.33 34.93 -15.40
C THR A 545 -40.76 35.80 -16.56
N LEU A 546 -41.41 35.23 -17.53
CA LEU A 546 -42.05 35.93 -18.64
C LEU A 546 -43.50 36.20 -18.23
N HIS A 547 -43.87 37.45 -18.08
CA HIS A 547 -45.26 37.85 -17.95
C HIS A 547 -45.73 38.39 -19.27
N ASP A 548 -46.80 37.80 -19.77
CA ASP A 548 -47.51 38.28 -20.95
C ASP A 548 -48.63 39.23 -20.49
N ASP A 549 -48.37 40.53 -20.62
CA ASP A 549 -49.37 41.59 -20.31
C ASP A 549 -49.99 42.02 -21.64
N GLU A 550 -51.30 41.83 -21.76
CA GLU A 550 -52.06 42.13 -22.99
C GLU A 550 -51.95 43.60 -23.43
N GLU A 551 -51.58 44.54 -22.53
CA GLU A 551 -51.46 45.97 -22.84
C GLU A 551 -50.03 46.47 -23.10
N LEU A 552 -48.99 45.80 -22.65
CA LEU A 552 -47.59 46.29 -22.66
C LEU A 552 -46.55 45.34 -23.28
N GLY A 553 -46.96 44.19 -23.78
CA GLY A 553 -46.06 43.20 -24.33
C GLY A 553 -45.28 42.42 -23.26
N LEU A 554 -44.42 41.52 -23.72
CA LEU A 554 -43.58 40.63 -22.89
C LEU A 554 -42.65 41.41 -21.92
N ARG A 555 -42.88 41.30 -20.62
CA ARG A 555 -41.95 41.77 -19.57
C ARG A 555 -41.15 40.64 -19.02
N GLU A 556 -39.81 40.78 -19.06
CA GLU A 556 -38.88 39.87 -18.43
C GLU A 556 -38.61 40.28 -16.99
N GLY A 557 -39.04 39.47 -16.04
CA GLY A 557 -38.61 39.56 -14.65
C GLY A 557 -37.42 38.62 -14.39
N ILE A 558 -36.28 39.16 -13.96
CA ILE A 558 -35.14 38.33 -13.53
C ILE A 558 -35.11 38.28 -12.01
N SER A 559 -35.49 37.14 -11.45
CA SER A 559 -35.29 36.84 -10.03
C SER A 559 -33.95 36.15 -9.83
N ARG A 560 -33.13 36.68 -8.92
CA ARG A 560 -31.85 36.05 -8.53
C ARG A 560 -31.94 35.67 -7.06
N SER A 561 -31.79 34.37 -6.77
CA SER A 561 -31.72 33.88 -5.40
C SER A 561 -30.36 33.24 -5.14
N LEU A 562 -29.86 33.39 -3.92
CA LEU A 562 -28.65 32.79 -3.41
C LEU A 562 -29.07 31.78 -2.34
N HIS A 563 -28.88 30.49 -2.64
CA HIS A 563 -29.07 29.40 -1.69
C HIS A 563 -27.73 28.95 -1.16
N LEU A 564 -27.60 28.78 0.14
CA LEU A 564 -26.44 28.16 0.76
C LEU A 564 -26.70 26.67 0.85
N GLU A 565 -25.89 25.91 0.20
CA GLU A 565 -25.92 24.45 0.22
C GLU A 565 -24.60 23.93 0.83
N GLU A 566 -24.67 22.82 1.56
CA GLU A 566 -23.48 22.15 2.04
C GLU A 566 -22.83 21.40 0.86
N CYS A 567 -21.56 21.68 0.60
CA CYS A 567 -20.81 21.11 -0.50
C CYS A 567 -19.51 20.48 0.03
N PRO A 568 -19.03 19.39 -0.58
CA PRO A 568 -17.73 18.84 -0.23
C PRO A 568 -16.62 19.86 -0.54
N LEU A 569 -15.60 19.93 0.32
CA LEU A 569 -14.44 20.81 0.08
C LEU A 569 -13.77 20.51 -1.27
N PHE A 570 -13.76 19.24 -1.69
CA PHE A 570 -13.25 18.85 -3.00
C PHE A 570 -14.18 17.79 -3.62
N PRO A 571 -14.98 18.12 -4.63
CA PRO A 571 -15.99 17.23 -5.18
C PRO A 571 -15.40 16.12 -6.06
N ALA A 572 -16.06 14.97 -6.10
CA ALA A 572 -15.69 13.80 -6.90
C ALA A 572 -15.49 14.13 -8.39
N ALA A 573 -16.34 15.00 -8.94
CA ALA A 573 -16.20 15.46 -10.32
C ALA A 573 -14.85 16.14 -10.58
N ALA A 574 -14.30 16.87 -9.62
CA ALA A 574 -12.98 17.49 -9.73
C ALA A 574 -11.85 16.46 -9.55
N LEU A 575 -12.01 15.48 -8.65
CA LEU A 575 -11.03 14.40 -8.48
C LEU A 575 -10.82 13.61 -9.77
N ARG A 576 -11.89 13.36 -10.52
CA ARG A 576 -11.82 12.66 -11.82
C ARG A 576 -11.08 13.45 -12.90
N LEU A 577 -10.96 14.76 -12.75
CA LEU A 577 -10.31 15.67 -13.68
C LEU A 577 -8.95 16.17 -13.19
N LEU A 578 -8.44 15.65 -12.05
CA LEU A 578 -7.17 16.07 -11.48
C LEU A 578 -6.00 15.79 -12.46
N PRO A 579 -5.12 16.76 -12.74
CA PRO A 579 -3.94 16.53 -13.58
C PRO A 579 -2.99 15.48 -12.98
N ASN A 580 -2.23 14.80 -13.82
CA ASN A 580 -1.19 13.87 -13.36
C ASN A 580 -0.21 14.58 -12.43
N LEU A 581 0.28 13.86 -11.41
CA LEU A 581 1.17 14.34 -10.36
C LEU A 581 0.53 15.35 -9.40
N GLU A 582 -0.66 15.88 -9.67
CA GLU A 582 -1.39 16.64 -8.65
C GLU A 582 -2.12 15.69 -7.70
N PHE A 583 -2.20 16.08 -6.45
CA PHE A 583 -2.86 15.31 -5.40
C PHE A 583 -3.66 16.18 -4.45
N ILE A 584 -4.64 15.56 -3.82
CA ILE A 584 -5.31 16.04 -2.62
C ILE A 584 -4.88 15.12 -1.47
N CYS A 585 -4.56 15.69 -0.33
CA CYS A 585 -4.21 14.93 0.87
C CYS A 585 -5.03 15.41 2.06
N ARG A 586 -5.80 14.52 2.67
CA ARG A 586 -6.42 14.75 3.97
C ARG A 586 -5.49 14.18 5.05
N LEU A 587 -5.03 15.04 5.94
CA LEU A 587 -4.20 14.66 7.08
C LEU A 587 -5.06 14.17 8.26
N ALA A 588 -4.43 13.49 9.21
CA ALA A 588 -5.06 13.00 10.43
C ALA A 588 -5.67 14.11 11.29
N ASP A 589 -5.16 15.34 11.22
CA ASP A 589 -5.66 16.52 11.91
C ASP A 589 -6.85 17.22 11.20
N GLY A 590 -7.31 16.65 10.07
CA GLY A 590 -8.41 17.16 9.27
C GLY A 590 -8.02 18.23 8.24
N ARG A 591 -6.77 18.69 8.20
CA ARG A 591 -6.32 19.62 7.15
C ARG A 591 -6.36 18.95 5.79
N LEU A 592 -6.77 19.71 4.79
CA LEU A 592 -6.76 19.29 3.40
C LEU A 592 -5.67 20.06 2.65
N LEU A 593 -4.82 19.33 1.96
CA LEU A 593 -3.74 19.88 1.16
C LEU A 593 -4.01 19.62 -0.31
N LYS A 594 -3.65 20.56 -1.18
CA LYS A 594 -3.52 20.35 -2.62
C LYS A 594 -2.07 20.57 -3.03
N GLY A 595 -1.50 19.60 -3.72
CA GLY A 595 -0.08 19.65 -4.09
C GLY A 595 0.20 19.12 -5.49
N LEU A 596 1.43 19.37 -5.92
CA LEU A 596 2.05 18.86 -7.14
C LEU A 596 3.33 18.13 -6.74
N LEU A 597 3.41 16.85 -7.07
CA LEU A 597 4.56 16.00 -6.78
C LEU A 597 5.78 16.43 -7.61
N PRO A 598 6.98 16.37 -7.04
CA PRO A 598 8.20 16.41 -7.81
C PRO A 598 8.44 15.10 -8.55
N LEU A 599 9.22 15.13 -9.62
CA LEU A 599 9.74 13.93 -10.27
C LEU A 599 11.11 13.60 -9.67
N LEU A 600 11.26 12.37 -9.19
CA LEU A 600 12.53 11.86 -8.68
C LEU A 600 13.32 11.21 -9.83
N LEU A 601 14.36 11.91 -10.30
CA LEU A 601 15.22 11.48 -11.39
C LEU A 601 16.36 10.59 -10.87
N GLY A 602 16.87 9.71 -11.72
CA GLY A 602 18.09 8.97 -11.47
C GLY A 602 19.35 9.78 -11.73
N ASP A 603 20.47 9.21 -11.33
CA ASP A 603 21.76 9.85 -11.51
C ASP A 603 22.20 9.89 -12.99
N GLU A 604 21.64 9.01 -13.83
CA GLU A 604 21.94 8.87 -15.27
C GLU A 604 20.92 9.59 -16.18
N GLU A 605 19.80 10.07 -15.63
CA GLU A 605 18.78 10.77 -16.43
C GLU A 605 19.17 12.25 -16.57
N GLU A 606 19.49 12.68 -17.79
CA GLU A 606 19.74 14.08 -18.12
C GLU A 606 18.50 14.95 -17.83
N SER A 607 18.74 16.10 -17.24
CA SER A 607 17.76 17.11 -16.81
C SER A 607 16.96 17.75 -17.95
#